data_975e7b7172cb475c10298bbd9f856b8d
#
_entry.id   975e7b7172cb475c10298bbd9f856b8d
#
_cell.length_a   1.000
_cell.length_b   1.000
_cell.length_c   1.000
_cell.angle_alpha   90.00
_cell.angle_beta   90.00
_cell.angle_gamma   90.00
#
_symmetry.space_group_name_H-M   'P 1'
#
loop_
_entity.id
_entity.type
_entity.pdbx_description
1 polymer ?
#
loop_
_entity_poly.entity_id
_entity_poly.type
_entity_poly.pdbx_seq_one_letter_code
_entity_poly.pdbx_strand_id
1 'polypeptide(L)'
;MRKIVVLFVVAFCLLSTGMRAQHTFVHKQSSTYEWPEDSLVLKKLDQWRDLKFGVIFHWGLYAVPGIVESWALCSEDVDWISRYGHNNYQEFKDWYWNGLSKQFNPTEFEPAQWAEVTKQAGMKYMIFTTKHHDGFCMFDSQYTDFSISRCAFKEHPKADVAKYVFEAFRKEGFMTGAYFSKPDWHNQDYWWDYFATPNRNVNYKIERHPEKWEAFKTYTHNQIGELMSNYGTIDILWLDGGWVSPRNNQDIDMPQIAAMARAKQPGLLVVDRTIHGKYENYQT
;
A
#
# COMPACT_ATOMS: atom_id res chain seq x y z
N MET A 1 -22.95 1.59 58.84
CA MET A 1 -22.37 2.18 57.60
C MET A 1 -21.19 1.38 56.99
N ARG A 2 -20.29 0.77 57.76
CA ARG A 2 -19.16 -0.02 57.23
C ARG A 2 -19.54 -1.27 56.42
N LYS A 3 -20.63 -1.96 56.77
CA LYS A 3 -21.07 -3.19 56.10
C LYS A 3 -21.69 -2.94 54.69
N ILE A 4 -22.31 -1.80 54.46
CA ILE A 4 -22.93 -1.42 53.20
C ILE A 4 -21.88 -1.06 52.16
N VAL A 5 -20.79 -0.40 52.57
CA VAL A 5 -19.67 0.00 51.67
C VAL A 5 -18.93 -1.23 51.14
N VAL A 6 -18.74 -2.26 51.99
CA VAL A 6 -18.09 -3.53 51.55
C VAL A 6 -18.95 -4.29 50.55
N LEU A 7 -20.28 -4.26 50.70
CA LEU A 7 -21.18 -4.92 49.74
C LEU A 7 -21.15 -4.24 48.35
N PHE A 8 -21.07 -2.91 48.32
CA PHE A 8 -20.98 -2.15 47.07
C PHE A 8 -19.64 -2.37 46.32
N VAL A 9 -18.54 -2.47 47.08
CA VAL A 9 -17.23 -2.75 46.49
C VAL A 9 -17.14 -4.18 45.93
N VAL A 10 -17.69 -5.15 46.63
CA VAL A 10 -17.75 -6.55 46.15
C VAL A 10 -18.69 -6.68 44.96
N ALA A 11 -19.83 -5.98 44.94
CA ALA A 11 -20.74 -5.97 43.79
C ALA A 11 -20.11 -5.27 42.55
N PHE A 12 -19.33 -4.23 42.76
CA PHE A 12 -18.62 -3.56 41.67
C PHE A 12 -17.47 -4.40 41.09
N CYS A 13 -16.75 -5.12 41.96
CA CYS A 13 -15.72 -6.09 41.52
C CYS A 13 -16.30 -7.31 40.81
N LEU A 14 -17.51 -7.75 41.16
CA LEU A 14 -18.17 -8.85 40.49
C LEU A 14 -18.80 -8.45 39.15
N LEU A 15 -19.17 -7.17 38.98
CA LEU A 15 -19.65 -6.64 37.69
C LEU A 15 -18.53 -6.37 36.70
N SER A 16 -17.29 -6.17 37.16
CA SER A 16 -16.11 -5.93 36.27
C SER A 16 -15.55 -7.24 35.68
N THR A 17 -15.91 -8.41 36.18
CA THR A 17 -15.46 -9.69 35.62
C THR A 17 -16.30 -10.17 34.42
N GLY A 18 -17.36 -9.45 34.05
CA GLY A 18 -18.27 -9.80 32.95
C GLY A 18 -17.98 -9.12 31.61
N MET A 19 -17.06 -8.15 31.55
CA MET A 19 -16.60 -7.60 30.29
C MET A 19 -15.52 -8.51 29.69
N ARG A 20 -15.96 -9.69 29.20
CA ARG A 20 -15.18 -10.36 28.16
C ARG A 20 -15.12 -9.40 26.99
N ALA A 21 -13.91 -8.88 26.70
CA ALA A 21 -13.67 -8.30 25.40
C ALA A 21 -14.21 -9.31 24.37
N GLN A 22 -15.27 -8.96 23.70
CA GLN A 22 -15.70 -9.72 22.56
C GLN A 22 -14.52 -9.67 21.59
N HIS A 23 -13.81 -10.79 21.46
CA HIS A 23 -12.91 -11.03 20.35
C HIS A 23 -13.76 -11.07 19.07
N THR A 24 -14.19 -9.90 18.64
CA THR A 24 -14.76 -9.70 17.33
C THR A 24 -13.59 -9.71 16.35
N PHE A 25 -13.59 -10.70 15.49
CA PHE A 25 -12.65 -10.92 14.40
C PHE A 25 -11.28 -11.50 14.79
N VAL A 26 -11.27 -12.75 15.14
CA VAL A 26 -10.18 -13.60 14.69
C VAL A 26 -10.43 -13.84 13.20
N HIS A 27 -9.65 -13.17 12.34
CA HIS A 27 -9.61 -13.56 10.93
C HIS A 27 -9.22 -15.03 10.90
N LYS A 28 -10.14 -15.89 10.48
CA LYS A 28 -9.80 -17.29 10.27
C LYS A 28 -8.78 -17.31 9.14
N GLN A 29 -7.65 -17.96 9.39
CA GLN A 29 -6.70 -18.25 8.33
C GLN A 29 -7.46 -18.86 7.16
N SER A 30 -7.20 -18.40 5.94
CA SER A 30 -7.81 -18.97 4.74
C SER A 30 -7.49 -20.46 4.67
N SER A 31 -8.51 -21.28 4.40
CA SER A 31 -8.31 -22.71 4.16
C SER A 31 -7.50 -23.01 2.90
N THR A 32 -7.24 -22.01 2.08
CA THR A 32 -6.48 -22.08 0.83
C THR A 32 -5.08 -21.47 0.95
N TYR A 33 -4.64 -21.12 2.17
CA TYR A 33 -3.28 -20.64 2.36
C TYR A 33 -2.28 -21.77 2.10
N GLU A 34 -1.35 -21.52 1.20
CA GLU A 34 -0.25 -22.41 0.86
C GLU A 34 1.05 -21.89 1.49
N TRP A 35 1.69 -22.72 2.32
CA TRP A 35 3.01 -22.39 2.85
C TRP A 35 4.04 -22.30 1.75
N PRO A 36 4.93 -21.27 1.74
CA PRO A 36 5.99 -21.20 0.77
C PRO A 36 6.95 -22.38 0.90
N GLU A 37 7.38 -22.93 -0.24
CA GLU A 37 8.37 -24.00 -0.30
C GLU A 37 9.82 -23.48 -0.28
N ASP A 38 10.03 -22.22 -0.72
CA ASP A 38 11.33 -21.58 -0.76
C ASP A 38 11.85 -21.34 0.67
N SER A 39 12.98 -21.95 1.00
CA SER A 39 13.61 -21.87 2.32
C SER A 39 14.01 -20.46 2.74
N LEU A 40 14.34 -19.57 1.78
CA LEU A 40 14.69 -18.18 2.06
C LEU A 40 13.42 -17.38 2.39
N VAL A 41 12.31 -17.65 1.70
CA VAL A 41 11.00 -17.04 2.01
C VAL A 41 10.52 -17.51 3.38
N LEU A 42 10.60 -18.80 3.69
CA LEU A 42 10.26 -19.33 5.02
C LEU A 42 11.07 -18.67 6.13
N LYS A 43 12.40 -18.59 5.96
CA LYS A 43 13.28 -17.93 6.93
C LYS A 43 12.91 -16.45 7.13
N LYS A 44 12.61 -15.73 6.04
CA LYS A 44 12.20 -14.33 6.11
C LYS A 44 10.83 -14.18 6.79
N LEU A 45 9.90 -15.09 6.51
CA LEU A 45 8.58 -15.11 7.14
C LEU A 45 8.69 -15.32 8.66
N ASP A 46 9.53 -16.24 9.13
CA ASP A 46 9.77 -16.43 10.54
C ASP A 46 10.39 -15.19 11.19
N GLN A 47 11.38 -14.58 10.54
CA GLN A 47 11.96 -13.30 10.99
C GLN A 47 10.88 -12.22 11.13
N TRP A 48 10.03 -12.04 10.10
CA TRP A 48 8.95 -11.04 10.14
C TRP A 48 7.95 -11.33 11.26
N ARG A 49 7.56 -12.58 11.46
CA ARG A 49 6.65 -12.99 12.55
C ARG A 49 7.20 -12.65 13.93
N ASP A 50 8.51 -12.72 14.11
CA ASP A 50 9.16 -12.38 15.38
C ASP A 50 9.26 -10.88 15.65
N LEU A 51 9.17 -10.04 14.63
CA LEU A 51 9.18 -8.58 14.78
C LEU A 51 7.91 -8.04 15.45
N LYS A 52 6.77 -8.71 15.30
CA LYS A 52 5.45 -8.47 15.95
C LYS A 52 4.82 -7.11 15.64
N PHE A 53 5.58 -6.01 15.59
CA PHE A 53 5.06 -4.66 15.52
C PHE A 53 5.78 -3.86 14.43
N GLY A 54 5.01 -3.27 13.54
CA GLY A 54 5.50 -2.44 12.44
C GLY A 54 4.55 -1.33 12.09
N VAL A 55 4.89 -0.58 11.05
CA VAL A 55 4.12 0.55 10.55
C VAL A 55 3.99 0.48 9.04
N ILE A 56 2.86 0.94 8.52
CA ILE A 56 2.67 1.27 7.13
C ILE A 56 2.47 2.78 7.00
N PHE A 57 3.23 3.42 6.12
CA PHE A 57 3.11 4.84 5.82
C PHE A 57 2.39 5.02 4.49
N HIS A 58 1.15 5.54 4.54
CA HIS A 58 0.45 6.04 3.37
C HIS A 58 0.72 7.54 3.23
N TRP A 59 1.47 7.91 2.20
CA TRP A 59 1.81 9.30 1.92
C TRP A 59 1.88 9.55 0.42
N GLY A 60 1.22 10.59 -0.04
CA GLY A 60 1.10 10.93 -1.46
C GLY A 60 0.31 12.23 -1.63
N LEU A 61 -0.20 12.48 -2.84
CA LEU A 61 -0.94 13.70 -3.18
C LEU A 61 -2.11 13.98 -2.23
N TYR A 62 -2.81 12.95 -1.79
CA TYR A 62 -3.95 13.03 -0.87
C TYR A 62 -3.61 13.64 0.49
N ALA A 63 -2.34 13.69 0.87
CA ALA A 63 -1.90 14.35 2.11
C ALA A 63 -1.97 15.88 2.02
N VAL A 64 -1.92 16.47 0.82
CA VAL A 64 -2.03 17.94 0.64
C VAL A 64 -3.39 18.44 1.12
N PRO A 65 -4.52 17.92 0.66
CA PRO A 65 -5.84 18.32 1.17
C PRO A 65 -6.26 17.59 2.47
N GLY A 66 -5.50 16.61 2.96
CA GLY A 66 -5.86 15.84 4.14
C GLY A 66 -7.08 14.92 3.93
N ILE A 67 -7.23 14.37 2.73
CA ILE A 67 -8.30 13.39 2.41
C ILE A 67 -7.80 11.96 2.57
N VAL A 68 -8.74 11.02 2.67
CA VAL A 68 -8.42 9.61 2.87
C VAL A 68 -7.91 9.01 1.57
N GLU A 69 -6.59 8.96 1.43
CA GLU A 69 -5.87 8.35 0.31
C GLU A 69 -6.42 8.81 -1.06
N SER A 70 -6.31 7.99 -2.10
CA SER A 70 -6.81 8.31 -3.44
C SER A 70 -8.27 7.91 -3.69
N TRP A 71 -8.97 7.36 -2.69
CA TRP A 71 -10.34 6.82 -2.85
C TRP A 71 -11.37 7.83 -3.37
N ALA A 72 -11.15 9.12 -3.14
CA ALA A 72 -12.00 10.17 -3.68
C ALA A 72 -12.10 10.17 -5.22
N LEU A 73 -11.15 9.52 -5.92
CA LEU A 73 -11.19 9.31 -7.37
C LEU A 73 -12.22 8.25 -7.80
N CYS A 74 -12.59 7.30 -6.92
CA CYS A 74 -13.63 6.31 -7.21
C CYS A 74 -15.01 6.88 -6.93
N SER A 75 -15.80 7.15 -7.97
CA SER A 75 -17.06 7.88 -7.82
C SER A 75 -18.20 7.05 -7.21
N GLU A 76 -18.20 5.74 -7.38
CA GLU A 76 -19.32 4.86 -7.01
C GLU A 76 -19.00 3.84 -5.92
N ASP A 77 -17.71 3.59 -5.63
CA ASP A 77 -17.33 2.54 -4.68
C ASP A 77 -17.42 2.95 -3.22
N VAL A 78 -17.39 4.25 -2.93
CA VAL A 78 -17.32 4.77 -1.56
C VAL A 78 -18.16 6.05 -1.42
N ASP A 79 -19.10 6.02 -0.50
CA ASP A 79 -20.04 7.13 -0.22
C ASP A 79 -19.54 8.09 0.88
N TRP A 80 -18.53 7.69 1.63
CA TRP A 80 -17.99 8.42 2.79
C TRP A 80 -16.87 9.42 2.43
N ILE A 81 -16.47 9.50 1.16
CA ILE A 81 -15.37 10.39 0.74
C ILE A 81 -15.90 11.77 0.30
N SER A 82 -15.12 12.80 0.67
CA SER A 82 -15.32 14.16 0.20
C SER A 82 -14.52 14.42 -1.06
N ARG A 83 -15.12 15.04 -2.06
CA ARG A 83 -14.43 15.62 -3.22
C ARG A 83 -13.98 17.04 -2.99
N TYR A 84 -13.72 17.39 -1.77
CA TYR A 84 -13.09 18.64 -1.34
C TYR A 84 -13.76 19.89 -1.95
N GLY A 85 -15.11 19.92 -1.98
CA GLY A 85 -15.91 21.03 -2.50
C GLY A 85 -16.11 21.08 -4.01
N HIS A 86 -15.55 20.15 -4.77
CA HIS A 86 -15.81 20.03 -6.20
C HIS A 86 -17.14 19.32 -6.46
N ASN A 87 -18.04 19.97 -7.17
CA ASN A 87 -19.35 19.40 -7.53
C ASN A 87 -19.27 18.56 -8.82
N ASN A 88 -18.27 18.83 -9.66
CA ASN A 88 -18.07 18.16 -10.92
C ASN A 88 -16.90 17.18 -10.78
N TYR A 89 -17.16 15.91 -11.10
CA TYR A 89 -16.14 14.84 -10.99
C TYR A 89 -14.92 15.07 -11.89
N GLN A 90 -15.11 15.61 -13.10
CA GLN A 90 -14.01 15.88 -14.01
C GLN A 90 -13.09 17.01 -13.51
N GLU A 91 -13.68 18.06 -12.94
CA GLU A 91 -12.93 19.14 -12.30
C GLU A 91 -12.13 18.61 -11.08
N PHE A 92 -12.76 17.71 -10.29
CA PHE A 92 -12.06 17.07 -9.17
C PHE A 92 -10.90 16.23 -9.64
N LYS A 93 -11.05 15.40 -10.69
CA LYS A 93 -9.94 14.59 -11.27
C LYS A 93 -8.80 15.48 -11.73
N ASP A 94 -9.10 16.54 -12.49
CA ASP A 94 -8.08 17.46 -12.99
C ASP A 94 -7.33 18.16 -11.83
N TRP A 95 -8.06 18.66 -10.87
CA TRP A 95 -7.46 19.24 -9.67
C TRP A 95 -6.60 18.23 -8.90
N TYR A 96 -7.08 17.00 -8.72
CA TYR A 96 -6.35 15.98 -7.99
C TYR A 96 -5.02 15.65 -8.69
N TRP A 97 -5.06 15.32 -9.97
CA TRP A 97 -3.86 14.91 -10.69
C TRP A 97 -2.94 16.06 -11.08
N ASN A 98 -3.48 17.13 -11.65
CA ASN A 98 -2.71 18.24 -12.19
C ASN A 98 -2.52 19.38 -11.19
N GLY A 99 -3.46 19.59 -10.29
CA GLY A 99 -3.41 20.63 -9.26
C GLY A 99 -2.55 20.25 -8.07
N LEU A 100 -2.81 19.06 -7.48
CA LEU A 100 -2.08 18.62 -6.28
C LEU A 100 -0.60 18.31 -6.57
N SER A 101 -0.27 17.73 -7.72
CA SER A 101 1.12 17.47 -8.10
C SER A 101 1.96 18.75 -8.18
N LYS A 102 1.35 19.88 -8.53
CA LYS A 102 2.00 21.21 -8.53
C LYS A 102 2.16 21.81 -7.12
N GLN A 103 1.40 21.34 -6.16
CA GLN A 103 1.41 21.82 -4.77
C GLN A 103 2.20 20.91 -3.84
N PHE A 104 2.37 19.63 -4.19
CA PHE A 104 3.05 18.66 -3.35
C PHE A 104 4.57 18.92 -3.33
N ASN A 105 4.97 19.77 -2.38
CA ASN A 105 6.36 20.21 -2.19
C ASN A 105 6.75 20.12 -0.70
N PRO A 106 7.01 18.90 -0.18
CA PRO A 106 7.27 18.69 1.24
C PRO A 106 8.71 19.07 1.64
N THR A 107 9.01 20.36 1.72
CA THR A 107 10.36 20.90 2.00
C THR A 107 10.94 20.44 3.34
N GLU A 108 10.09 20.10 4.32
CA GLU A 108 10.50 19.60 5.64
C GLU A 108 10.65 18.06 5.70
N PHE A 109 10.84 17.42 4.55
CA PHE A 109 10.97 15.95 4.48
C PHE A 109 12.29 15.48 5.09
N GLU A 110 12.22 14.89 6.30
CA GLU A 110 13.35 14.33 7.06
C GLU A 110 13.10 12.86 7.45
N PRO A 111 13.40 11.91 6.56
CA PRO A 111 13.09 10.49 6.79
C PRO A 111 13.88 9.87 7.95
N ALA A 112 15.04 10.44 8.32
CA ALA A 112 15.80 9.99 9.49
C ALA A 112 15.02 10.20 10.79
N GLN A 113 14.30 11.33 10.93
CA GLN A 113 13.42 11.58 12.08
C GLN A 113 12.26 10.60 12.13
N TRP A 114 11.68 10.25 10.97
CA TRP A 114 10.63 9.25 10.91
C TRP A 114 11.12 7.89 11.43
N ALA A 115 12.30 7.46 10.97
CA ALA A 115 12.88 6.19 11.40
C ALA A 115 13.20 6.18 12.90
N GLU A 116 13.74 7.29 13.43
CA GLU A 116 14.04 7.44 14.85
C GLU A 116 12.78 7.34 15.72
N VAL A 117 11.76 8.15 15.42
CA VAL A 117 10.48 8.15 16.18
C VAL A 117 9.80 6.80 16.12
N THR A 118 9.81 6.15 14.94
CA THR A 118 9.24 4.83 14.74
C THR A 118 9.98 3.77 15.58
N LYS A 119 11.32 3.86 15.65
CA LYS A 119 12.15 2.99 16.48
C LYS A 119 11.88 3.20 17.97
N GLN A 120 11.76 4.44 18.42
CA GLN A 120 11.41 4.79 19.81
C GLN A 120 10.04 4.26 20.21
N ALA A 121 9.08 4.20 19.27
CA ALA A 121 7.78 3.56 19.46
C ALA A 121 7.84 2.02 19.54
N GLY A 122 9.01 1.42 19.37
CA GLY A 122 9.22 -0.03 19.46
C GLY A 122 8.91 -0.81 18.18
N MET A 123 8.62 -0.14 17.07
CA MET A 123 8.36 -0.78 15.77
C MET A 123 9.66 -1.36 15.19
N LYS A 124 9.54 -2.43 14.41
CA LYS A 124 10.66 -3.22 13.90
C LYS A 124 10.66 -3.41 12.38
N TYR A 125 9.54 -3.21 11.74
CA TYR A 125 9.44 -3.20 10.27
C TYR A 125 8.59 -2.03 9.80
N MET A 126 8.85 -1.62 8.57
CA MET A 126 8.17 -0.49 7.95
C MET A 126 7.79 -0.85 6.52
N ILE A 127 6.58 -0.48 6.12
CA ILE A 127 6.12 -0.55 4.73
C ILE A 127 5.81 0.86 4.27
N PHE A 128 6.41 1.27 3.15
CA PHE A 128 6.22 2.60 2.58
C PHE A 128 5.40 2.54 1.30
N THR A 129 4.41 3.42 1.17
CA THR A 129 3.60 3.55 -0.04
C THR A 129 4.42 4.19 -1.16
N THR A 130 4.94 3.34 -2.05
CA THR A 130 5.71 3.80 -3.21
C THR A 130 4.81 4.31 -4.33
N LYS A 131 3.60 3.74 -4.47
CA LYS A 131 2.54 4.20 -5.37
C LYS A 131 1.19 3.75 -4.82
N HIS A 132 0.22 4.68 -4.66
CA HIS A 132 -1.18 4.35 -4.36
C HIS A 132 -1.99 4.22 -5.65
N HIS A 133 -3.31 3.99 -5.56
CA HIS A 133 -4.17 3.74 -6.71
C HIS A 133 -4.26 4.94 -7.69
N ASP A 134 -3.97 6.15 -7.22
CA ASP A 134 -3.93 7.36 -8.06
C ASP A 134 -2.80 7.38 -9.10
N GLY A 135 -1.87 6.43 -9.01
CA GLY A 135 -0.74 6.32 -9.93
C GLY A 135 0.45 7.22 -9.60
N PHE A 136 0.34 8.09 -8.57
CA PHE A 136 1.45 8.98 -8.22
C PHE A 136 2.59 8.20 -7.55
N CYS A 137 3.76 8.21 -8.21
CA CYS A 137 4.94 7.52 -7.72
C CYS A 137 5.72 8.37 -6.72
N MET A 138 5.93 7.84 -5.52
CA MET A 138 6.81 8.41 -4.50
C MET A 138 8.28 7.99 -4.71
N PHE A 139 8.61 7.51 -5.91
CA PHE A 139 9.93 7.08 -6.36
C PHE A 139 10.20 7.56 -7.79
N ASP A 140 11.46 7.56 -8.21
CA ASP A 140 11.88 8.03 -9.55
C ASP A 140 11.68 6.93 -10.59
N SER A 141 10.44 6.73 -11.02
CA SER A 141 10.12 5.77 -12.08
C SER A 141 10.50 6.29 -13.46
N GLN A 142 11.09 5.43 -14.29
CA GLN A 142 11.39 5.73 -15.70
C GLN A 142 10.18 5.50 -16.63
N TYR A 143 9.09 4.93 -16.08
CA TYR A 143 7.90 4.54 -16.85
C TYR A 143 6.74 5.53 -16.76
N THR A 144 6.89 6.59 -15.94
CA THR A 144 5.89 7.65 -15.81
C THR A 144 6.53 8.97 -15.41
N ASP A 145 5.99 10.07 -15.92
CA ASP A 145 6.33 11.42 -15.44
C ASP A 145 5.50 11.84 -14.21
N PHE A 146 4.50 11.04 -13.85
CA PHE A 146 3.64 11.30 -12.70
C PHE A 146 4.29 10.80 -11.40
N SER A 147 5.32 11.52 -10.96
CA SER A 147 6.10 11.17 -9.77
C SER A 147 6.56 12.40 -9.00
N ILE A 148 6.90 12.17 -7.72
CA ILE A 148 7.41 13.22 -6.83
C ILE A 148 8.74 13.80 -7.32
N SER A 149 9.58 13.02 -7.97
CA SER A 149 10.86 13.45 -8.55
C SER A 149 10.70 14.32 -9.79
N ARG A 150 9.48 14.43 -10.34
CA ARG A 150 9.18 15.20 -11.56
C ARG A 150 8.11 16.27 -11.38
N CYS A 151 7.67 16.48 -10.14
CA CYS A 151 6.66 17.50 -9.79
C CYS A 151 7.29 18.72 -9.07
N ALA A 152 6.53 19.43 -8.22
CA ALA A 152 7.01 20.60 -7.50
C ALA A 152 8.25 20.35 -6.62
N PHE A 153 8.44 19.12 -6.17
CA PHE A 153 9.56 18.71 -5.30
C PHE A 153 10.83 18.29 -6.06
N LYS A 154 10.84 18.32 -7.40
CA LYS A 154 11.91 17.79 -8.25
C LYS A 154 13.32 18.36 -8.00
N GLU A 155 13.41 19.60 -7.55
CA GLU A 155 14.70 20.26 -7.28
C GLU A 155 15.25 19.96 -5.88
N HIS A 156 14.47 19.28 -5.02
CA HIS A 156 14.94 18.93 -3.70
C HIS A 156 15.95 17.78 -3.77
N PRO A 157 17.07 17.81 -2.99
CA PRO A 157 18.08 16.76 -3.01
C PRO A 157 17.56 15.36 -2.70
N LYS A 158 16.43 15.27 -2.00
CA LYS A 158 15.73 14.01 -1.64
C LYS A 158 14.46 13.79 -2.48
N ALA A 159 14.43 14.24 -3.73
CA ALA A 159 13.24 14.15 -4.57
C ALA A 159 12.80 12.70 -4.87
N ASP A 160 13.72 11.75 -4.91
CA ASP A 160 13.38 10.31 -4.90
C ASP A 160 13.08 9.87 -3.47
N VAL A 161 11.87 10.19 -3.00
CA VAL A 161 11.47 10.03 -1.59
C VAL A 161 11.62 8.59 -1.11
N ALA A 162 11.18 7.60 -1.90
CA ALA A 162 11.27 6.18 -1.51
C ALA A 162 12.70 5.75 -1.21
N LYS A 163 13.67 6.22 -1.99
CA LYS A 163 15.09 5.95 -1.76
C LYS A 163 15.52 6.37 -0.35
N TYR A 164 15.26 7.62 0.00
CA TYR A 164 15.69 8.17 1.29
C TYR A 164 14.92 7.58 2.48
N VAL A 165 13.64 7.24 2.30
CA VAL A 165 12.86 6.52 3.32
C VAL A 165 13.47 5.15 3.57
N PHE A 166 13.68 4.33 2.53
CA PHE A 166 14.25 3.01 2.70
C PHE A 166 15.66 3.04 3.29
N GLU A 167 16.51 3.97 2.86
CA GLU A 167 17.86 4.14 3.41
C GLU A 167 17.83 4.48 4.90
N ALA A 168 16.99 5.44 5.31
CA ALA A 168 16.88 5.86 6.71
C ALA A 168 16.40 4.71 7.61
N PHE A 169 15.37 3.98 7.21
CA PHE A 169 14.84 2.89 8.02
C PHE A 169 15.79 1.69 8.09
N ARG A 170 16.45 1.33 6.98
CA ARG A 170 17.49 0.28 7.00
C ARG A 170 18.66 0.63 7.92
N LYS A 171 19.10 1.89 7.93
CA LYS A 171 20.15 2.37 8.83
C LYS A 171 19.79 2.15 10.29
N GLU A 172 18.52 2.28 10.65
CA GLU A 172 18.02 2.02 11.99
C GLU A 172 17.68 0.55 12.28
N GLY A 173 17.96 -0.36 11.32
CA GLY A 173 17.80 -1.80 11.49
C GLY A 173 16.40 -2.34 11.24
N PHE A 174 15.52 -1.56 10.58
CA PHE A 174 14.18 -2.02 10.21
C PHE A 174 14.21 -3.02 9.05
N MET A 175 13.33 -4.01 9.10
CA MET A 175 12.89 -4.71 7.90
C MET A 175 12.05 -3.74 7.06
N THR A 176 12.34 -3.63 5.75
CA THR A 176 11.71 -2.63 4.87
C THR A 176 10.80 -3.27 3.84
N GLY A 177 9.65 -2.66 3.61
CA GLY A 177 8.66 -3.10 2.63
C GLY A 177 8.21 -1.98 1.71
N ALA A 178 7.99 -2.34 0.45
CA ALA A 178 7.38 -1.49 -0.54
C ALA A 178 5.90 -1.85 -0.69
N TYR A 179 5.02 -0.92 -0.34
CA TYR A 179 3.63 -0.98 -0.76
C TYR A 179 3.55 -0.46 -2.20
N PHE A 180 2.88 -1.19 -3.03
CA PHE A 180 2.64 -0.83 -4.42
C PHE A 180 1.21 -1.21 -4.83
N SER A 181 0.48 -0.24 -5.35
CA SER A 181 -0.86 -0.49 -5.90
C SER A 181 -0.77 -1.22 -7.23
N LYS A 182 -1.45 -2.37 -7.36
CA LYS A 182 -1.62 -3.05 -8.65
C LYS A 182 -2.43 -2.21 -9.63
N PRO A 183 -3.63 -1.70 -9.27
CA PRO A 183 -4.33 -0.74 -10.13
C PRO A 183 -3.60 0.59 -10.20
N ASP A 184 -3.77 1.29 -11.31
CA ASP A 184 -3.26 2.65 -11.52
C ASP A 184 -4.32 3.46 -12.28
N TRP A 185 -5.00 4.32 -11.55
CA TRP A 185 -6.12 5.10 -12.08
C TRP A 185 -5.70 6.29 -12.95
N HIS A 186 -4.42 6.63 -12.94
CA HIS A 186 -3.87 7.63 -13.84
C HIS A 186 -3.44 7.04 -15.19
N ASN A 187 -3.15 5.73 -15.23
CA ASN A 187 -2.68 5.05 -16.42
C ASN A 187 -3.84 4.80 -17.41
N GLN A 188 -3.66 5.26 -18.67
CA GLN A 188 -4.66 5.14 -19.73
C GLN A 188 -4.92 3.70 -20.18
N ASP A 189 -4.05 2.77 -19.85
CA ASP A 189 -4.22 1.35 -20.12
C ASP A 189 -4.93 0.62 -18.98
N TYR A 190 -5.25 1.32 -17.88
CA TYR A 190 -6.12 0.85 -16.79
C TYR A 190 -7.46 1.62 -16.77
N TRP A 191 -7.43 2.95 -16.68
CA TRP A 191 -8.59 3.83 -16.82
C TRP A 191 -8.46 4.62 -18.12
N TRP A 192 -9.07 4.10 -19.17
CA TRP A 192 -9.05 4.73 -20.46
C TRP A 192 -10.03 5.91 -20.51
N ASP A 193 -9.54 7.12 -20.82
CA ASP A 193 -10.35 8.36 -20.84
C ASP A 193 -11.54 8.32 -21.81
N TYR A 194 -11.55 7.41 -22.75
CA TYR A 194 -12.66 7.19 -23.67
C TYR A 194 -13.93 6.69 -22.95
N PHE A 195 -13.80 6.04 -21.79
CA PHE A 195 -14.91 5.49 -21.01
C PHE A 195 -15.04 6.18 -19.65
N ALA A 196 -16.26 6.18 -19.10
CA ALA A 196 -16.50 6.58 -17.72
C ALA A 196 -15.73 5.67 -16.74
N THR A 197 -15.39 6.21 -15.57
CA THR A 197 -14.72 5.52 -14.47
C THR A 197 -15.63 5.37 -13.26
N PRO A 198 -16.64 4.47 -13.30
CA PRO A 198 -17.65 4.38 -12.26
C PRO A 198 -17.12 3.78 -10.95
N ASN A 199 -16.14 2.89 -11.04
CA ASN A 199 -15.61 2.17 -9.89
C ASN A 199 -14.11 1.88 -10.05
N ARG A 200 -13.53 1.18 -9.08
CA ARG A 200 -12.09 0.87 -8.97
C ARG A 200 -11.50 0.00 -10.07
N ASN A 201 -12.33 -0.71 -10.83
CA ASN A 201 -11.88 -1.66 -11.83
C ASN A 201 -11.43 -0.97 -13.12
N VAL A 202 -10.76 -1.73 -13.99
CA VAL A 202 -10.54 -1.35 -15.38
C VAL A 202 -11.89 -0.97 -16.02
N ASN A 203 -11.91 0.13 -16.77
CA ASN A 203 -13.15 0.71 -17.28
C ASN A 203 -13.52 0.28 -18.72
N TYR A 204 -12.83 -0.68 -19.26
CA TYR A 204 -13.10 -1.29 -20.58
C TYR A 204 -13.15 -2.82 -20.46
N LYS A 205 -13.61 -3.48 -21.51
CA LYS A 205 -13.60 -4.96 -21.58
C LYS A 205 -12.24 -5.45 -22.08
N ILE A 206 -11.48 -6.12 -21.23
CA ILE A 206 -10.14 -6.63 -21.54
C ILE A 206 -10.15 -7.53 -22.76
N GLU A 207 -11.18 -8.36 -22.94
CA GLU A 207 -11.30 -9.27 -24.09
C GLU A 207 -11.45 -8.53 -25.43
N ARG A 208 -11.88 -7.26 -25.39
CA ARG A 208 -11.99 -6.41 -26.60
C ARG A 208 -10.74 -5.58 -26.86
N HIS A 209 -9.95 -5.34 -25.82
CA HIS A 209 -8.75 -4.51 -25.83
C HIS A 209 -7.60 -5.17 -25.07
N PRO A 210 -7.24 -6.42 -25.46
CA PRO A 210 -6.18 -7.17 -24.77
C PRO A 210 -4.82 -6.45 -24.85
N GLU A 211 -4.57 -5.68 -25.91
CA GLU A 211 -3.36 -4.90 -26.08
C GLU A 211 -3.16 -3.87 -24.98
N LYS A 212 -4.24 -3.23 -24.49
CA LYS A 212 -4.16 -2.28 -23.39
C LYS A 212 -3.82 -2.97 -22.07
N TRP A 213 -4.44 -4.11 -21.81
CA TRP A 213 -4.16 -4.88 -20.60
C TRP A 213 -2.71 -5.39 -20.58
N GLU A 214 -2.19 -5.86 -21.71
CA GLU A 214 -0.79 -6.29 -21.82
C GLU A 214 0.19 -5.12 -21.64
N ALA A 215 -0.14 -3.94 -22.18
CA ALA A 215 0.64 -2.72 -21.94
C ALA A 215 0.65 -2.34 -20.47
N PHE A 216 -0.51 -2.39 -19.80
CA PHE A 216 -0.64 -2.13 -18.37
C PHE A 216 0.14 -3.14 -17.51
N LYS A 217 0.08 -4.44 -17.84
CA LYS A 217 0.89 -5.46 -17.16
C LYS A 217 2.38 -5.15 -17.28
N THR A 218 2.84 -4.88 -18.49
CA THR A 218 4.24 -4.55 -18.77
C THR A 218 4.68 -3.32 -17.98
N TYR A 219 3.88 -2.27 -17.96
CA TYR A 219 4.12 -1.07 -17.16
C TYR A 219 4.26 -1.40 -15.66
N THR A 220 3.33 -2.16 -15.12
CA THR A 220 3.32 -2.56 -13.70
C THR A 220 4.53 -3.41 -13.34
N HIS A 221 4.86 -4.41 -14.17
CA HIS A 221 6.04 -5.27 -13.97
C HIS A 221 7.34 -4.46 -13.99
N ASN A 222 7.45 -3.51 -14.92
CA ASN A 222 8.62 -2.66 -15.04
C ASN A 222 8.82 -1.79 -13.79
N GLN A 223 7.76 -1.15 -13.29
CA GLN A 223 7.84 -0.36 -12.06
C GLN A 223 8.19 -1.19 -10.82
N ILE A 224 7.62 -2.39 -10.69
CA ILE A 224 8.02 -3.32 -9.62
C ILE A 224 9.48 -3.73 -9.79
N GLY A 225 9.92 -3.99 -11.03
CA GLY A 225 11.32 -4.30 -11.36
C GLY A 225 12.29 -3.19 -10.94
N GLU A 226 11.92 -1.91 -11.14
CA GLU A 226 12.70 -0.76 -10.65
C GLU A 226 12.84 -0.76 -9.13
N LEU A 227 11.71 -0.92 -8.43
CA LEU A 227 11.70 -0.96 -6.96
C LEU A 227 12.59 -2.09 -6.42
N MET A 228 12.51 -3.27 -7.02
CA MET A 228 13.28 -4.43 -6.58
C MET A 228 14.78 -4.34 -6.94
N SER A 229 15.16 -3.47 -7.88
CA SER A 229 16.55 -3.36 -8.37
C SER A 229 17.30 -2.14 -7.83
N ASN A 230 16.63 -1.00 -7.63
CA ASN A 230 17.29 0.30 -7.48
C ASN A 230 17.25 0.84 -6.04
N TYR A 231 16.48 0.22 -5.15
CA TYR A 231 16.18 0.78 -3.81
C TYR A 231 16.85 0.00 -2.66
N GLY A 232 17.89 -0.80 -2.96
CA GLY A 232 18.59 -1.62 -1.98
C GLY A 232 17.74 -2.82 -1.54
N THR A 233 17.97 -3.30 -0.32
CA THR A 233 17.22 -4.45 0.19
C THR A 233 15.76 -4.06 0.46
N ILE A 234 14.84 -4.78 -0.17
CA ILE A 234 13.40 -4.76 0.10
C ILE A 234 13.01 -6.16 0.60
N ASP A 235 12.43 -6.22 1.78
CA ASP A 235 12.08 -7.49 2.43
C ASP A 235 10.64 -7.91 2.17
N ILE A 236 9.75 -6.94 1.91
CA ILE A 236 8.33 -7.14 1.72
C ILE A 236 7.87 -6.37 0.48
N LEU A 237 7.19 -7.04 -0.43
CA LEU A 237 6.44 -6.43 -1.53
C LEU A 237 4.95 -6.57 -1.23
N TRP A 238 4.32 -5.46 -0.86
CA TRP A 238 2.90 -5.40 -0.56
C TRP A 238 2.14 -4.87 -1.77
N LEU A 239 1.47 -5.76 -2.48
CA LEU A 239 0.69 -5.44 -3.67
C LEU A 239 -0.78 -5.22 -3.29
N ASP A 240 -1.21 -3.97 -3.21
CA ASP A 240 -2.62 -3.64 -2.95
C ASP A 240 -3.49 -3.74 -4.20
N GLY A 241 -4.82 -3.65 -3.99
CA GLY A 241 -5.80 -3.81 -5.04
C GLY A 241 -6.13 -5.27 -5.29
N GLY A 242 -6.68 -5.98 -4.28
CA GLY A 242 -7.04 -7.40 -4.36
C GLY A 242 -8.06 -7.74 -5.45
N TRP A 243 -8.76 -6.73 -6.00
CA TRP A 243 -9.66 -6.90 -7.15
C TRP A 243 -8.91 -7.06 -8.47
N VAL A 244 -7.64 -6.62 -8.59
CA VAL A 244 -6.77 -6.91 -9.74
C VAL A 244 -6.28 -8.34 -9.58
N SER A 245 -7.05 -9.26 -10.11
CA SER A 245 -6.84 -10.71 -9.97
C SER A 245 -7.52 -11.47 -11.12
N PRO A 246 -7.14 -12.72 -11.38
CA PRO A 246 -7.79 -13.57 -12.39
C PRO A 246 -9.30 -13.74 -12.18
N ARG A 247 -9.78 -13.69 -10.91
CA ARG A 247 -11.21 -13.80 -10.61
C ARG A 247 -12.05 -12.66 -11.18
N ASN A 248 -11.45 -11.49 -11.34
CA ASN A 248 -12.07 -10.32 -11.95
C ASN A 248 -11.64 -10.12 -13.39
N ASN A 249 -11.10 -11.15 -14.01
CA ASN A 249 -10.55 -11.07 -15.36
C ASN A 249 -9.45 -9.99 -15.52
N GLN A 250 -8.75 -9.68 -14.41
CA GLN A 250 -7.67 -8.72 -14.33
C GLN A 250 -6.39 -9.44 -13.89
N ASP A 251 -5.95 -10.41 -14.72
CA ASP A 251 -4.74 -11.19 -14.43
C ASP A 251 -3.49 -10.36 -14.70
N ILE A 252 -2.77 -10.04 -13.62
CA ILE A 252 -1.52 -9.25 -13.62
C ILE A 252 -0.28 -10.14 -13.74
N ASP A 253 -0.44 -11.46 -13.86
CA ASP A 253 0.64 -12.45 -13.88
C ASP A 253 1.50 -12.45 -12.59
N MET A 254 0.87 -12.76 -11.47
CA MET A 254 1.55 -12.87 -10.17
C MET A 254 2.72 -13.85 -10.16
N PRO A 255 2.69 -15.00 -10.87
CA PRO A 255 3.87 -15.86 -11.03
C PRO A 255 5.09 -15.13 -11.56
N GLN A 256 4.93 -14.33 -12.61
CA GLN A 256 6.03 -13.58 -13.22
C GLN A 256 6.51 -12.46 -12.29
N ILE A 257 5.60 -11.73 -11.64
CA ILE A 257 5.97 -10.70 -10.65
C ILE A 257 6.79 -11.33 -9.51
N ALA A 258 6.32 -12.43 -8.91
CA ALA A 258 7.01 -13.08 -7.81
C ALA A 258 8.40 -13.61 -8.21
N ALA A 259 8.50 -14.24 -9.39
CA ALA A 259 9.76 -14.76 -9.91
C ALA A 259 10.78 -13.63 -10.16
N MET A 260 10.35 -12.57 -10.86
CA MET A 260 11.18 -11.40 -11.17
C MET A 260 11.66 -10.70 -9.88
N ALA A 261 10.74 -10.46 -8.96
CA ALA A 261 11.03 -9.77 -7.71
C ALA A 261 12.00 -10.58 -6.84
N ARG A 262 11.77 -11.90 -6.68
CA ARG A 262 12.66 -12.79 -5.90
C ARG A 262 14.02 -13.02 -6.53
N ALA A 263 14.13 -12.93 -7.86
CA ALA A 263 15.42 -12.96 -8.54
C ALA A 263 16.32 -11.78 -8.13
N LYS A 264 15.74 -10.64 -7.77
CA LYS A 264 16.44 -9.43 -7.30
C LYS A 264 16.52 -9.36 -5.76
N GLN A 265 15.51 -9.87 -5.07
CA GLN A 265 15.36 -9.83 -3.62
C GLN A 265 15.11 -11.26 -3.08
N PRO A 266 16.16 -12.10 -2.93
CA PRO A 266 16.00 -13.46 -2.44
C PRO A 266 15.31 -13.52 -1.07
N GLY A 267 14.29 -14.38 -0.95
CA GLY A 267 13.50 -14.50 0.27
C GLY A 267 12.43 -13.42 0.46
N LEU A 268 12.16 -12.58 -0.56
CA LEU A 268 11.14 -11.54 -0.52
C LEU A 268 9.78 -12.09 -0.11
N LEU A 269 9.17 -11.48 0.91
CA LEU A 269 7.78 -11.73 1.26
C LEU A 269 6.86 -10.97 0.30
N VAL A 270 5.85 -11.64 -0.20
CA VAL A 270 4.84 -11.05 -1.09
C VAL A 270 3.49 -11.08 -0.40
N VAL A 271 2.76 -9.98 -0.48
CA VAL A 271 1.35 -9.84 -0.11
C VAL A 271 0.60 -9.35 -1.33
N ASP A 272 -0.28 -10.15 -1.91
CA ASP A 272 -1.01 -9.79 -3.12
C ASP A 272 -2.48 -9.42 -2.86
N ARG A 273 -2.94 -9.56 -1.61
CA ARG A 273 -4.29 -9.25 -1.13
C ARG A 273 -5.43 -9.93 -1.89
N THR A 274 -5.13 -11.01 -2.58
CA THR A 274 -6.15 -11.84 -3.23
C THR A 274 -6.72 -12.90 -2.28
N ILE A 275 -6.10 -13.06 -1.11
CA ILE A 275 -6.46 -13.96 0.00
C ILE A 275 -6.41 -15.45 -0.41
N HIS A 276 -5.73 -15.77 -1.50
CA HIS A 276 -5.64 -17.15 -1.98
C HIS A 276 -4.36 -17.38 -2.78
N GLY A 277 -3.63 -18.41 -2.39
CA GLY A 277 -2.55 -18.95 -3.18
C GLY A 277 -1.14 -18.65 -2.67
N LYS A 278 -0.20 -19.30 -3.29
CA LYS A 278 1.22 -19.38 -2.88
C LYS A 278 2.01 -18.07 -2.98
N TYR A 279 1.45 -17.03 -3.56
CA TYR A 279 2.11 -15.73 -3.68
C TYR A 279 1.73 -14.76 -2.56
N GLU A 280 0.85 -15.16 -1.65
CA GLU A 280 0.49 -14.38 -0.47
C GLU A 280 1.11 -15.02 0.76
N ASN A 281 2.30 -14.54 1.17
CA ASN A 281 3.07 -15.15 2.24
C ASN A 281 2.50 -14.84 3.63
N TYR A 282 1.71 -13.79 3.78
CA TYR A 282 0.87 -13.54 4.94
C TYR A 282 -0.37 -12.76 4.52
N GLN A 283 -1.44 -12.94 5.27
CA GLN A 283 -2.73 -12.28 5.01
C GLN A 283 -2.86 -10.99 5.82
N THR A 284 -3.61 -10.03 5.26
CA THR A 284 -3.85 -8.71 5.88
C THR A 284 -5.33 -8.42 6.01
#